data_fca8ee07b730ed7c12408669d50c14a4
#
_entry.id   fca8ee07b730ed7c12408669d50c14a4
#
_cell.length_a   1.000
_cell.length_b   1.000
_cell.length_c   1.000
_cell.angle_alpha   90.00
_cell.angle_beta   90.00
_cell.angle_gamma   90.00
#
_symmetry.space_group_name_H-M   'P 1'
#
loop_
_entity.id
_entity.type
_entity.pdbx_description
1 polymer ?
#
loop_
_entity_poly.entity_id
_entity_poly.type
_entity_poly.pdbx_seq_one_letter_code
_entity_poly.pdbx_strand_id
1 'polypeptide(L)'
;MSRDHFLWGSATHSQKNELKPHLKRYWVIGKITSRFIAKMERILWLYALPYNPLYPVVCFDERPCFLIDDVMQPIAMQNGKVRKEHYAYEKNGSCALLAAIEPLTGNRLAQVHRQRTKKEFTLFCQALAAAYPDAIKIRLVLDNLNTHDESAFYENLPADKAFALAQRFEFNFTPKSASWLNMIEIEFSALTRLCLNRRIPTIEKLESEVMALITERTQKRIKINWQFSIKDCRKKLNARYSVVNEANSKFKKA
;
A
#
# COMPACT_ATOMS: atom_id res chain seq x y z
N MET A 1 47.51 34.71 25.17
CA MET A 1 46.13 34.60 24.67
C MET A 1 46.18 33.84 23.36
N SER A 2 46.04 32.54 23.46
CA SER A 2 46.09 31.63 22.30
C SER A 2 44.68 31.43 21.77
N ARG A 3 44.48 31.66 20.48
CA ARG A 3 43.23 31.33 19.74
C ARG A 3 43.44 29.96 19.14
N ASP A 4 42.80 28.95 19.72
CA ASP A 4 42.70 27.62 19.11
C ASP A 4 41.76 27.66 17.89
N HIS A 5 42.37 27.49 16.74
CA HIS A 5 41.67 27.20 15.50
C HIS A 5 41.21 25.74 15.51
N PHE A 6 39.92 25.50 15.73
CA PHE A 6 39.29 24.21 15.41
C PHE A 6 39.20 24.07 13.88
N LEU A 7 40.17 23.34 13.34
CA LEU A 7 40.14 22.92 11.95
C LEU A 7 39.05 21.84 11.76
N TRP A 8 38.04 22.15 11.02
CA TRP A 8 37.13 21.17 10.45
C TRP A 8 37.89 20.34 9.42
N GLY A 9 38.46 19.22 9.87
CA GLY A 9 39.09 18.23 9.01
C GLY A 9 38.09 17.32 8.38
N SER A 10 38.17 17.28 7.05
CA SER A 10 37.91 16.16 6.13
C SER A 10 36.51 15.80 5.74
N ALA A 11 35.91 16.62 4.85
CA ALA A 11 34.90 16.15 3.90
C ALA A 11 35.50 15.35 2.72
N THR A 12 36.81 15.13 2.66
CA THR A 12 37.51 14.58 1.48
C THR A 12 37.75 13.07 1.52
N HIS A 13 37.50 12.38 2.64
CA HIS A 13 37.78 10.94 2.74
C HIS A 13 36.65 10.02 2.23
N SER A 14 35.41 10.52 2.14
CA SER A 14 34.29 9.68 1.69
C SER A 14 34.17 9.54 0.17
N GLN A 15 34.85 10.38 -0.59
CA GLN A 15 34.80 10.35 -2.07
C GLN A 15 35.73 9.30 -2.71
N LYS A 16 36.70 8.76 -1.97
CA LYS A 16 37.69 7.80 -2.47
C LYS A 16 37.32 6.33 -2.25
N ASN A 17 36.29 6.01 -1.49
CA ASN A 17 35.86 4.64 -1.23
C ASN A 17 34.66 4.28 -2.10
N GLU A 18 34.70 3.13 -2.78
CA GLU A 18 33.55 2.54 -3.48
C GLU A 18 32.37 2.24 -2.54
N LEU A 19 32.64 2.15 -1.24
CA LEU A 19 31.64 1.95 -0.19
C LEU A 19 30.96 3.28 0.13
N LYS A 20 29.64 3.32 0.01
CA LYS A 20 28.78 4.47 0.35
C LYS A 20 27.89 4.14 1.55
N PRO A 21 28.41 4.07 2.78
CA PRO A 21 27.68 3.59 3.96
C PRO A 21 26.49 4.50 4.35
N HIS A 22 26.50 5.76 3.88
CA HIS A 22 25.39 6.71 4.06
C HIS A 22 24.20 6.46 3.12
N LEU A 23 24.39 5.62 2.07
CA LEU A 23 23.32 5.25 1.15
C LEU A 23 22.77 3.89 1.54
N LYS A 24 21.50 3.84 1.95
CA LYS A 24 20.77 2.61 2.25
C LYS A 24 19.72 2.33 1.17
N ARG A 25 19.71 1.11 0.64
CA ARG A 25 18.63 0.61 -0.18
C ARG A 25 17.88 -0.46 0.61
N TYR A 26 16.62 -0.22 0.92
CA TYR A 26 15.76 -1.13 1.70
C TYR A 26 15.20 -2.28 0.86
N TRP A 27 15.93 -2.77 -0.12
CA TRP A 27 15.44 -3.79 -1.05
C TRP A 27 16.22 -5.10 -0.87
N VAL A 28 15.92 -5.82 0.19
CA VAL A 28 16.37 -7.20 0.36
C VAL A 28 15.14 -8.09 0.42
N ILE A 29 14.91 -8.86 -0.66
CA ILE A 29 13.91 -9.92 -0.65
C ILE A 29 14.46 -11.05 0.21
N GLY A 30 13.74 -11.45 1.25
CA GLY A 30 14.09 -12.56 2.12
C GLY A 30 14.20 -13.90 1.39
N LYS A 31 14.19 -15.01 2.13
CA LYS A 31 14.21 -16.36 1.56
C LYS A 31 12.96 -16.60 0.71
N ILE A 32 13.15 -16.82 -0.58
CA ILE A 32 12.08 -17.19 -1.51
C ILE A 32 11.86 -18.70 -1.43
N THR A 33 10.62 -19.09 -1.12
CA THR A 33 10.16 -20.48 -1.08
C THR A 33 9.27 -20.79 -2.27
N SER A 34 8.98 -22.07 -2.52
CA SER A 34 7.99 -22.48 -3.53
C SER A 34 6.62 -21.83 -3.30
N ARG A 35 6.19 -21.73 -2.03
CA ARG A 35 4.91 -21.04 -1.64
C ARG A 35 4.96 -19.54 -1.98
N PHE A 36 6.12 -18.89 -1.79
CA PHE A 36 6.29 -17.48 -2.16
C PHE A 36 6.14 -17.31 -3.68
N ILE A 37 6.83 -18.16 -4.47
CA ILE A 37 6.76 -18.12 -5.92
C ILE A 37 5.32 -18.33 -6.41
N ALA A 38 4.63 -19.34 -5.89
CA ALA A 38 3.26 -19.65 -6.30
C ALA A 38 2.31 -18.47 -6.06
N LYS A 39 2.35 -17.85 -4.88
CA LYS A 39 1.53 -16.67 -4.57
C LYS A 39 1.90 -15.47 -5.44
N MET A 40 3.20 -15.21 -5.61
CA MET A 40 3.69 -14.08 -6.42
C MET A 40 3.26 -14.22 -7.88
N GLU A 41 3.49 -15.38 -8.50
CA GLU A 41 3.11 -15.60 -9.90
C GLU A 41 1.59 -15.58 -10.09
N ARG A 42 0.80 -16.05 -9.10
CA ARG A 42 -0.65 -15.94 -9.11
C ARG A 42 -1.10 -14.48 -9.22
N ILE A 43 -0.52 -13.58 -8.42
CA ILE A 43 -0.86 -12.15 -8.46
C ILE A 43 -0.41 -11.52 -9.77
N LEU A 44 0.81 -11.79 -10.23
CA LEU A 44 1.31 -11.27 -11.50
C LEU A 44 0.46 -11.76 -12.69
N TRP A 45 -0.04 -12.99 -12.63
CA TRP A 45 -0.97 -13.52 -13.61
C TRP A 45 -2.30 -12.77 -13.59
N LEU A 46 -2.87 -12.49 -12.40
CA LEU A 46 -4.10 -11.69 -12.27
C LEU A 46 -3.94 -10.31 -12.90
N TYR A 47 -2.78 -9.67 -12.70
CA TYR A 47 -2.50 -8.34 -13.26
C TYR A 47 -2.31 -8.33 -14.78
N ALA A 48 -1.98 -9.48 -15.37
CA ALA A 48 -1.86 -9.65 -16.82
C ALA A 48 -3.21 -9.96 -17.52
N LEU A 49 -4.27 -10.23 -16.75
CA LEU A 49 -5.58 -10.50 -17.33
C LEU A 49 -6.19 -9.24 -17.95
N PRO A 50 -6.90 -9.37 -19.06
CA PRO A 50 -7.72 -8.27 -19.58
C PRO A 50 -8.83 -7.90 -18.59
N TYR A 51 -9.30 -6.67 -18.68
CA TYR A 51 -10.43 -6.22 -17.86
C TYR A 51 -11.67 -7.07 -18.09
N ASN A 52 -12.28 -7.51 -17.00
CA ASN A 52 -13.56 -8.21 -17.04
C ASN A 52 -14.46 -7.70 -15.90
N PRO A 53 -15.59 -7.02 -16.20
CA PRO A 53 -16.47 -6.46 -15.18
C PRO A 53 -17.14 -7.51 -14.28
N LEU A 54 -17.27 -8.76 -14.77
CA LEU A 54 -17.82 -9.86 -13.97
C LEU A 54 -16.79 -10.43 -12.97
N TYR A 55 -15.50 -10.17 -13.19
CA TYR A 55 -14.38 -10.61 -12.34
C TYR A 55 -13.35 -9.48 -12.15
N PRO A 56 -13.76 -8.34 -11.58
CA PRO A 56 -12.84 -7.22 -11.36
C PRO A 56 -11.70 -7.63 -10.44
N VAL A 57 -10.48 -7.15 -10.75
CA VAL A 57 -9.31 -7.31 -9.88
C VAL A 57 -9.17 -6.03 -9.07
N VAL A 58 -9.30 -6.16 -7.75
CA VAL A 58 -9.27 -5.05 -6.80
C VAL A 58 -8.14 -5.28 -5.81
N CYS A 59 -7.30 -4.27 -5.59
CA CYS A 59 -6.22 -4.29 -4.62
C CYS A 59 -6.66 -3.54 -3.37
N PHE A 60 -6.59 -4.19 -2.21
CA PHE A 60 -7.00 -3.66 -0.91
C PHE A 60 -5.85 -3.70 0.09
N ASP A 61 -5.78 -2.71 0.97
CA ASP A 61 -4.93 -2.72 2.15
C ASP A 61 -5.39 -1.69 3.19
N GLU A 62 -4.77 -1.72 4.37
CA GLU A 62 -4.99 -0.80 5.48
C GLU A 62 -3.75 0.06 5.74
N ARG A 63 -4.00 1.33 6.06
CA ARG A 63 -2.95 2.24 6.47
C ARG A 63 -3.27 2.87 7.82
N PRO A 64 -2.40 2.72 8.85
CA PRO A 64 -2.52 3.49 10.07
C PRO A 64 -2.24 4.98 9.78
N CYS A 65 -3.08 5.85 10.32
CA CYS A 65 -2.95 7.29 10.26
C CYS A 65 -2.86 7.85 11.68
N PHE A 66 -1.92 8.77 11.91
CA PHE A 66 -1.77 9.45 13.18
C PHE A 66 -2.45 10.81 13.10
N LEU A 67 -3.25 11.12 14.13
CA LEU A 67 -3.90 12.43 14.28
C LEU A 67 -2.94 13.34 15.04
N ILE A 68 -2.56 14.42 14.39
CA ILE A 68 -1.51 15.32 14.89
C ILE A 68 -2.01 16.74 14.74
N ASP A 69 -1.93 17.51 15.84
CA ASP A 69 -2.29 18.93 15.88
C ASP A 69 -1.08 19.84 16.07
N ASP A 70 -1.28 21.10 15.77
CA ASP A 70 -0.31 22.16 15.99
C ASP A 70 -0.41 22.67 17.43
N VAL A 71 0.70 22.63 18.19
CA VAL A 71 0.78 23.24 19.54
C VAL A 71 0.66 24.78 19.47
N MET A 72 1.12 25.37 18.36
CA MET A 72 1.05 26.80 18.06
C MET A 72 0.57 27.00 16.64
N GLN A 73 -0.19 28.05 16.41
CA GLN A 73 -0.67 28.40 15.06
C GLN A 73 0.50 28.57 14.09
N PRO A 74 0.49 27.86 12.96
CA PRO A 74 1.51 28.00 11.94
C PRO A 74 1.53 29.42 11.35
N ILE A 75 2.72 29.92 11.04
CA ILE A 75 2.86 31.15 10.29
C ILE A 75 2.55 30.85 8.82
N ALA A 76 1.54 31.51 8.29
CA ALA A 76 1.10 31.30 6.90
C ALA A 76 2.20 31.66 5.89
N MET A 77 2.14 31.00 4.76
CA MET A 77 2.99 31.31 3.60
C MET A 77 2.72 32.74 3.10
N GLN A 78 3.79 33.45 2.80
CA GLN A 78 3.76 34.78 2.22
C GLN A 78 4.66 34.82 0.97
N ASN A 79 4.55 35.88 0.19
CA ASN A 79 5.40 36.04 -1.01
C ASN A 79 6.89 35.98 -0.62
N GLY A 80 7.65 35.03 -1.18
CA GLY A 80 9.06 34.82 -0.86
C GLY A 80 9.36 34.14 0.49
N LYS A 81 8.31 33.73 1.25
CA LYS A 81 8.48 33.06 2.55
C LYS A 81 7.64 31.79 2.60
N VAL A 82 8.28 30.66 2.92
CA VAL A 82 7.60 29.38 3.15
C VAL A 82 6.77 29.39 4.43
N ARG A 83 5.71 28.57 4.50
CA ARG A 83 4.98 28.29 5.74
C ARG A 83 5.97 27.80 6.81
N LYS A 84 5.80 28.27 8.05
CA LYS A 84 6.59 27.83 9.21
C LYS A 84 5.68 27.17 10.23
N GLU A 85 6.08 25.99 10.67
CA GLU A 85 5.37 25.22 11.69
C GLU A 85 6.28 25.09 12.92
N HIS A 86 5.67 25.04 14.10
CA HIS A 86 6.40 24.75 15.32
C HIS A 86 6.88 23.29 15.28
N TYR A 87 8.09 23.01 15.80
CA TYR A 87 8.65 21.65 15.78
C TYR A 87 7.86 20.67 16.66
N ALA A 88 7.31 21.15 17.79
CA ALA A 88 6.45 20.34 18.65
C ALA A 88 5.06 20.18 18.04
N TYR A 89 4.42 19.06 18.34
CA TYR A 89 3.07 18.73 17.90
C TYR A 89 2.32 17.99 19.01
N GLU A 90 1.00 18.05 18.99
CA GLU A 90 0.12 17.32 19.87
C GLU A 90 -0.39 16.04 19.18
N LYS A 91 -0.43 14.94 19.94
CA LYS A 91 -0.91 13.64 19.44
C LYS A 91 -2.35 13.44 19.87
N ASN A 92 -3.29 13.46 18.93
CA ASN A 92 -4.72 13.28 19.16
C ASN A 92 -5.19 11.82 18.95
N GLY A 93 -4.23 10.90 18.85
CA GLY A 93 -4.51 9.47 18.67
C GLY A 93 -4.17 8.94 17.26
N SER A 94 -4.83 7.85 16.91
CA SER A 94 -4.66 7.20 15.61
C SER A 94 -5.98 6.64 15.09
N CYS A 95 -6.04 6.45 13.79
CA CYS A 95 -7.14 5.80 13.10
C CYS A 95 -6.60 4.93 11.95
N ALA A 96 -7.46 4.22 11.26
CA ALA A 96 -7.11 3.39 10.12
C ALA A 96 -7.84 3.90 8.86
N LEU A 97 -7.09 4.02 7.78
CA LEU A 97 -7.60 4.21 6.44
C LEU A 97 -7.62 2.86 5.74
N LEU A 98 -8.81 2.34 5.46
CA LEU A 98 -9.04 1.18 4.61
C LEU A 98 -9.27 1.68 3.18
N ALA A 99 -8.54 1.13 2.21
CA ALA A 99 -8.71 1.58 0.84
C ALA A 99 -8.58 0.43 -0.16
N ALA A 100 -9.30 0.57 -1.26
CA ALA A 100 -9.22 -0.34 -2.40
C ALA A 100 -9.16 0.43 -3.71
N ILE A 101 -8.47 -0.15 -4.69
CA ILE A 101 -8.40 0.34 -6.06
C ILE A 101 -8.59 -0.79 -7.04
N GLU A 102 -9.37 -0.56 -8.08
CA GLU A 102 -9.40 -1.35 -9.30
C GLU A 102 -8.42 -0.72 -10.31
N PRO A 103 -7.22 -1.30 -10.50
CA PRO A 103 -6.14 -0.62 -11.24
C PRO A 103 -6.48 -0.29 -12.69
N LEU A 104 -7.24 -1.17 -13.36
CA LEU A 104 -7.55 -1.05 -14.79
C LEU A 104 -8.63 0.00 -15.10
N THR A 105 -9.52 0.29 -14.18
CA THR A 105 -10.57 1.30 -14.35
C THR A 105 -10.27 2.59 -13.65
N GLY A 106 -9.54 2.51 -12.55
CA GLY A 106 -9.29 3.62 -11.65
C GLY A 106 -10.42 3.84 -10.63
N ASN A 107 -11.35 2.90 -10.48
CA ASN A 107 -12.36 2.92 -9.42
C ASN A 107 -11.70 2.74 -8.05
N ARG A 108 -12.19 3.47 -7.06
CA ARG A 108 -11.64 3.47 -5.70
C ARG A 108 -12.75 3.43 -4.68
N LEU A 109 -12.45 2.79 -3.56
CA LEU A 109 -13.22 2.85 -2.33
C LEU A 109 -12.28 3.16 -1.18
N ALA A 110 -12.68 4.06 -0.29
CA ALA A 110 -11.93 4.33 0.93
C ALA A 110 -12.90 4.54 2.10
N GLN A 111 -12.47 4.15 3.29
CA GLN A 111 -13.18 4.38 4.56
C GLN A 111 -12.17 4.68 5.65
N VAL A 112 -12.53 5.59 6.55
CA VAL A 112 -11.72 5.91 7.73
C VAL A 112 -12.43 5.36 8.97
N HIS A 113 -11.72 4.58 9.76
CA HIS A 113 -12.24 3.94 10.96
C HIS A 113 -11.35 4.21 12.17
N ARG A 114 -11.92 4.21 13.37
CA ARG A 114 -11.15 4.34 14.63
C ARG A 114 -10.23 3.14 14.87
N GLN A 115 -10.62 1.98 14.39
CA GLN A 115 -9.92 0.72 14.57
C GLN A 115 -9.79 -0.02 13.25
N ARG A 116 -8.93 -1.06 13.23
CA ARG A 116 -8.75 -1.99 12.12
C ARG A 116 -8.94 -3.40 12.64
N THR A 117 -10.18 -3.80 12.80
CA THR A 117 -10.55 -5.12 13.27
C THR A 117 -11.27 -5.89 12.17
N LYS A 118 -11.58 -7.17 12.42
CA LYS A 118 -12.40 -7.98 11.52
C LYS A 118 -13.76 -7.34 11.22
N LYS A 119 -14.29 -6.53 12.15
CA LYS A 119 -15.54 -5.79 11.95
C LYS A 119 -15.41 -4.73 10.85
N GLU A 120 -14.39 -3.89 10.92
CA GLU A 120 -14.15 -2.85 9.91
C GLU A 120 -13.85 -3.48 8.55
N PHE A 121 -13.07 -4.56 8.52
CA PHE A 121 -12.85 -5.32 7.29
C PHE A 121 -14.15 -5.87 6.69
N THR A 122 -15.04 -6.44 7.53
CA THR A 122 -16.35 -6.93 7.09
C THR A 122 -17.21 -5.81 6.50
N LEU A 123 -17.30 -4.65 7.18
CA LEU A 123 -18.02 -3.47 6.69
C LEU A 123 -17.45 -2.97 5.36
N PHE A 124 -16.13 -2.95 5.24
CA PHE A 124 -15.46 -2.57 4.00
C PHE A 124 -15.78 -3.53 2.86
N CYS A 125 -15.74 -4.84 3.10
CA CYS A 125 -16.10 -5.85 2.10
C CYS A 125 -17.58 -5.78 1.70
N GLN A 126 -18.50 -5.46 2.61
CA GLN A 126 -19.90 -5.22 2.27
C GLN A 126 -20.05 -4.01 1.32
N ALA A 127 -19.36 -2.90 1.63
CA ALA A 127 -19.36 -1.71 0.78
C ALA A 127 -18.72 -2.00 -0.60
N LEU A 128 -17.64 -2.78 -0.60
CA LEU A 128 -16.98 -3.19 -1.84
C LEU A 128 -17.88 -4.08 -2.70
N ALA A 129 -18.57 -5.06 -2.11
CA ALA A 129 -19.52 -5.90 -2.81
C ALA A 129 -20.69 -5.10 -3.40
N ALA A 130 -21.16 -4.07 -2.68
CA ALA A 130 -22.19 -3.16 -3.15
C ALA A 130 -21.72 -2.25 -4.32
N ALA A 131 -20.44 -1.90 -4.35
CA ALA A 131 -19.84 -1.11 -5.44
C ALA A 131 -19.70 -1.89 -6.75
N TYR A 132 -19.76 -3.22 -6.70
CA TYR A 132 -19.67 -4.11 -7.87
C TYR A 132 -20.89 -5.06 -7.95
N PRO A 133 -22.14 -4.54 -8.12
CA PRO A 133 -23.35 -5.35 -8.04
C PRO A 133 -23.37 -6.49 -9.07
N ASP A 134 -22.88 -6.24 -10.27
CA ASP A 134 -22.93 -7.17 -11.40
C ASP A 134 -21.74 -8.18 -11.40
N ALA A 135 -20.75 -7.99 -10.55
CA ALA A 135 -19.62 -8.91 -10.49
C ALA A 135 -20.06 -10.29 -9.97
N ILE A 136 -19.65 -11.34 -10.65
CA ILE A 136 -19.82 -12.71 -10.17
C ILE A 136 -18.89 -12.95 -8.98
N LYS A 137 -17.62 -12.57 -9.12
CA LYS A 137 -16.62 -12.59 -8.04
C LYS A 137 -15.66 -11.42 -8.16
N ILE A 138 -15.41 -10.75 -7.04
CA ILE A 138 -14.38 -9.72 -6.90
C ILE A 138 -13.07 -10.43 -6.55
N ARG A 139 -12.08 -10.37 -7.44
CA ARG A 139 -10.73 -10.90 -7.20
C ARG A 139 -9.95 -9.93 -6.34
N LEU A 140 -10.00 -10.14 -5.04
CA LEU A 140 -9.39 -9.23 -4.06
C LEU A 140 -7.94 -9.60 -3.80
N VAL A 141 -7.03 -8.69 -4.14
CA VAL A 141 -5.59 -8.80 -3.79
C VAL A 141 -5.35 -8.05 -2.49
N LEU A 142 -4.80 -8.75 -1.50
CA LEU A 142 -4.59 -8.22 -0.16
C LEU A 142 -3.40 -8.90 0.53
N ASP A 143 -2.96 -8.37 1.66
CA ASP A 143 -1.96 -8.99 2.48
C ASP A 143 -2.53 -10.19 3.29
N ASN A 144 -1.64 -10.98 3.90
CA ASN A 144 -2.03 -12.15 4.69
C ASN A 144 -2.14 -11.79 6.18
N LEU A 145 -2.85 -10.70 6.51
CA LEU A 145 -3.14 -10.34 7.89
C LEU A 145 -4.27 -11.23 8.43
N ASN A 146 -4.22 -11.58 9.71
CA ASN A 146 -5.20 -12.49 10.35
C ASN A 146 -6.65 -11.95 10.37
N THR A 147 -6.83 -10.66 10.10
CA THR A 147 -8.15 -10.02 9.98
C THR A 147 -8.74 -10.10 8.58
N HIS A 148 -7.96 -10.52 7.58
CA HIS A 148 -8.28 -10.41 6.15
C HIS A 148 -8.69 -11.74 5.53
N ASP A 149 -9.54 -12.49 6.17
CA ASP A 149 -10.11 -13.71 5.61
C ASP A 149 -11.63 -13.78 5.79
N GLU A 150 -12.25 -14.76 5.16
CA GLU A 150 -13.71 -14.95 5.20
C GLU A 150 -14.25 -15.28 6.60
N SER A 151 -13.41 -15.74 7.54
CA SER A 151 -13.82 -15.97 8.92
C SER A 151 -14.30 -14.67 9.60
N ALA A 152 -13.75 -13.54 9.19
CA ALA A 152 -14.17 -12.22 9.67
C ALA A 152 -15.67 -11.97 9.44
N PHE A 153 -16.21 -12.46 8.33
CA PHE A 153 -17.64 -12.29 8.02
C PHE A 153 -18.52 -13.07 8.99
N TYR A 154 -18.14 -14.31 9.32
CA TYR A 154 -18.89 -15.16 10.24
C TYR A 154 -18.82 -14.69 11.69
N GLU A 155 -17.79 -13.97 12.07
CA GLU A 155 -17.67 -13.34 13.39
C GLU A 155 -18.55 -12.07 13.52
N ASN A 156 -18.94 -11.44 12.39
CA ASN A 156 -19.62 -10.14 12.40
C ASN A 156 -21.00 -10.12 11.74
N LEU A 157 -21.40 -11.22 11.08
CA LEU A 157 -22.67 -11.35 10.38
C LEU A 157 -23.35 -12.69 10.71
N PRO A 158 -24.70 -12.78 10.60
CA PRO A 158 -25.39 -14.05 10.57
C PRO A 158 -24.83 -14.98 9.49
N ALA A 159 -24.80 -16.28 9.72
CA ALA A 159 -24.10 -17.26 8.89
C ALA A 159 -24.55 -17.26 7.41
N ASP A 160 -25.84 -17.07 7.15
CA ASP A 160 -26.40 -16.94 5.80
C ASP A 160 -25.87 -15.71 5.06
N LYS A 161 -25.80 -14.56 5.73
CA LYS A 161 -25.25 -13.31 5.17
C LYS A 161 -23.73 -13.39 5.02
N ALA A 162 -23.03 -14.00 5.98
CA ALA A 162 -21.59 -14.22 5.92
C ALA A 162 -21.22 -15.09 4.72
N PHE A 163 -21.95 -16.20 4.52
CA PHE A 163 -21.77 -17.08 3.38
C PHE A 163 -22.03 -16.36 2.05
N ALA A 164 -23.14 -15.64 1.95
CA ALA A 164 -23.48 -14.89 0.75
C ALA A 164 -22.39 -13.84 0.42
N LEU A 165 -21.86 -13.14 1.43
CA LEU A 165 -20.77 -12.18 1.24
C LEU A 165 -19.48 -12.88 0.81
N ALA A 166 -19.11 -14.01 1.44
CA ALA A 166 -17.92 -14.78 1.10
C ALA A 166 -17.95 -15.26 -0.36
N GLN A 167 -19.12 -15.66 -0.87
CA GLN A 167 -19.28 -16.07 -2.28
C GLN A 167 -19.00 -14.93 -3.29
N ARG A 168 -19.02 -13.67 -2.86
CA ARG A 168 -18.72 -12.53 -3.72
C ARG A 168 -17.21 -12.32 -3.93
N PHE A 169 -16.35 -12.95 -3.15
CA PHE A 169 -14.90 -12.72 -3.19
C PHE A 169 -14.10 -13.94 -3.61
N GLU A 170 -12.99 -13.67 -4.29
CA GLU A 170 -11.88 -14.58 -4.53
C GLU A 170 -10.63 -13.94 -3.93
N PHE A 171 -10.22 -14.40 -2.72
CA PHE A 171 -9.07 -13.85 -2.01
C PHE A 171 -7.75 -14.30 -2.61
N ASN A 172 -6.89 -13.35 -2.96
CA ASN A 172 -5.58 -13.58 -3.53
C ASN A 172 -4.52 -12.89 -2.66
N PHE A 173 -3.97 -13.66 -1.73
CA PHE A 173 -3.02 -13.14 -0.75
C PHE A 173 -1.63 -12.94 -1.30
N THR A 174 -1.02 -11.77 -1.03
CA THR A 174 0.39 -11.53 -1.31
C THR A 174 1.29 -12.50 -0.51
N PRO A 175 2.49 -12.82 -1.00
CA PRO A 175 3.47 -13.52 -0.18
C PRO A 175 3.87 -12.67 1.03
N LYS A 176 4.29 -13.31 2.11
CA LYS A 176 4.82 -12.61 3.28
C LYS A 176 6.00 -11.71 2.89
N SER A 177 6.02 -10.49 3.39
CA SER A 177 7.03 -9.46 3.08
C SER A 177 7.12 -9.08 1.59
N ALA A 178 6.00 -9.13 0.89
CA ALA A 178 5.89 -8.75 -0.52
C ALA A 178 4.73 -7.77 -0.79
N SER A 179 4.52 -6.80 0.11
CA SER A 179 3.51 -5.72 -0.06
C SER A 179 3.70 -4.96 -1.37
N TRP A 180 4.94 -4.85 -1.86
CA TRP A 180 5.24 -4.24 -3.16
C TRP A 180 4.48 -4.85 -4.35
N LEU A 181 3.95 -6.07 -4.22
CA LEU A 181 3.05 -6.68 -5.20
C LEU A 181 1.62 -6.13 -5.13
N ASN A 182 1.24 -5.51 -4.03
CA ASN A 182 -0.09 -4.94 -3.88
C ASN A 182 -0.13 -3.53 -4.46
N MET A 183 -0.88 -3.32 -5.56
CA MET A 183 -0.93 -2.01 -6.24
C MET A 183 -1.56 -0.90 -5.40
N ILE A 184 -2.29 -1.20 -4.33
CA ILE A 184 -2.81 -0.20 -3.40
C ILE A 184 -1.70 0.64 -2.75
N GLU A 185 -0.49 0.10 -2.63
CA GLU A 185 0.67 0.83 -2.10
C GLU A 185 1.03 2.05 -2.96
N ILE A 186 0.78 1.97 -4.27
CA ILE A 186 0.96 3.10 -5.20
C ILE A 186 -0.07 4.19 -4.88
N GLU A 187 -1.31 3.80 -4.58
CA GLU A 187 -2.36 4.73 -4.17
C GLU A 187 -2.06 5.35 -2.82
N PHE A 188 -1.63 4.57 -1.82
CA PHE A 188 -1.21 5.11 -0.52
C PHE A 188 -0.03 6.08 -0.64
N SER A 189 0.90 5.82 -1.55
CA SER A 189 1.99 6.76 -1.85
C SER A 189 1.47 8.07 -2.43
N ALA A 190 0.48 8.02 -3.32
CA ALA A 190 -0.17 9.21 -3.87
C ALA A 190 -0.95 9.97 -2.78
N LEU A 191 -1.75 9.27 -1.96
CA LEU A 191 -2.47 9.85 -0.81
C LEU A 191 -1.52 10.52 0.16
N THR A 192 -0.39 9.88 0.48
CA THR A 192 0.63 10.49 1.36
C THR A 192 1.11 11.80 0.81
N ARG A 193 1.53 11.82 -0.43
CA ARG A 193 2.15 13.00 -1.06
C ARG A 193 1.17 14.15 -1.26
N LEU A 194 -0.08 13.84 -1.63
CA LEU A 194 -1.06 14.86 -2.03
C LEU A 194 -1.96 15.32 -0.87
N CYS A 195 -2.16 14.48 0.15
CA CYS A 195 -3.12 14.72 1.20
C CYS A 195 -2.53 14.58 2.62
N LEU A 196 -1.84 13.45 2.91
CA LEU A 196 -1.51 13.06 4.27
C LEU A 196 -0.15 13.58 4.77
N ASN A 197 0.64 14.24 3.93
CA ASN A 197 1.96 14.81 4.30
C ASN A 197 1.79 16.17 5.00
N ARG A 198 0.93 16.23 6.01
CA ARG A 198 0.66 17.39 6.85
C ARG A 198 0.03 16.96 8.17
N ARG A 199 -0.06 17.86 9.13
CA ARG A 199 -0.76 17.63 10.39
C ARG A 199 -2.28 17.65 10.14
N ILE A 200 -2.96 16.60 10.60
CA ILE A 200 -4.41 16.44 10.50
C ILE A 200 -4.89 16.06 11.90
N PRO A 201 -5.62 16.95 12.59
CA PRO A 201 -5.88 16.80 14.01
C PRO A 201 -7.03 15.84 14.36
N THR A 202 -7.99 15.64 13.45
CA THR A 202 -9.20 14.85 13.75
C THR A 202 -9.52 13.82 12.66
N ILE A 203 -10.30 12.80 13.04
CA ILE A 203 -10.75 11.76 12.11
C ILE A 203 -11.63 12.36 11.02
N GLU A 204 -12.54 13.25 11.39
CA GLU A 204 -13.49 13.89 10.47
C GLU A 204 -12.74 14.71 9.40
N LYS A 205 -11.70 15.44 9.83
CA LYS A 205 -10.85 16.18 8.90
C LYS A 205 -10.08 15.25 7.96
N LEU A 206 -9.52 14.17 8.50
CA LEU A 206 -8.80 13.15 7.71
C LEU A 206 -9.75 12.52 6.69
N GLU A 207 -10.94 12.10 7.11
CA GLU A 207 -11.93 11.49 6.22
C GLU A 207 -12.33 12.45 5.10
N SER A 208 -12.69 13.71 5.43
CA SER A 208 -13.04 14.73 4.45
C SER A 208 -11.97 14.92 3.39
N GLU A 209 -10.70 15.03 3.80
CA GLU A 209 -9.55 15.24 2.91
C GLU A 209 -9.26 14.02 2.02
N VAL A 210 -9.32 12.83 2.61
CA VAL A 210 -9.12 11.57 1.87
C VAL A 210 -10.23 11.38 0.85
N MET A 211 -11.50 11.56 1.25
CA MET A 211 -12.65 11.36 0.36
C MET A 211 -12.67 12.37 -0.79
N ALA A 212 -12.29 13.62 -0.54
CA ALA A 212 -12.15 14.62 -1.60
C ALA A 212 -11.14 14.18 -2.66
N LEU A 213 -9.94 13.73 -2.24
CA LEU A 213 -8.90 13.27 -3.14
C LEU A 213 -9.29 11.97 -3.88
N ILE A 214 -9.89 11.00 -3.19
CA ILE A 214 -10.37 9.74 -3.78
C ILE A 214 -11.43 10.02 -4.85
N THR A 215 -12.37 10.92 -4.56
CA THR A 215 -13.42 11.33 -5.50
C THR A 215 -12.81 11.97 -6.75
N GLU A 216 -11.91 12.93 -6.58
CA GLU A 216 -11.21 13.59 -7.69
C GLU A 216 -10.45 12.57 -8.57
N ARG A 217 -9.68 11.66 -7.96
CA ARG A 217 -8.89 10.66 -8.68
C ARG A 217 -9.77 9.65 -9.40
N THR A 218 -10.90 9.28 -8.81
CA THR A 218 -11.89 8.38 -9.43
C THR A 218 -12.57 9.04 -10.63
N GLN A 219 -13.02 10.30 -10.49
CA GLN A 219 -13.60 11.08 -11.60
C GLN A 219 -12.63 11.24 -12.76
N LYS A 220 -11.35 11.48 -12.48
CA LYS A 220 -10.28 11.55 -13.48
C LYS A 220 -9.88 10.18 -14.02
N ARG A 221 -10.45 9.08 -13.53
CA ARG A 221 -10.14 7.69 -13.92
C ARG A 221 -8.63 7.41 -13.95
N ILE A 222 -7.91 7.84 -12.90
CA ILE A 222 -6.47 7.67 -12.80
C ILE A 222 -6.17 6.19 -12.58
N LYS A 223 -5.69 5.51 -13.61
CA LYS A 223 -5.36 4.08 -13.63
C LYS A 223 -3.96 3.80 -13.14
N ILE A 224 -3.69 2.56 -12.75
CA ILE A 224 -2.34 2.06 -12.49
C ILE A 224 -1.93 1.16 -13.65
N ASN A 225 -0.82 1.52 -14.30
CA ASN A 225 -0.22 0.70 -15.35
C ASN A 225 0.88 -0.18 -14.77
N TRP A 226 0.55 -1.43 -14.47
CA TRP A 226 1.49 -2.39 -13.94
C TRP A 226 2.30 -3.04 -15.06
N GLN A 227 3.62 -2.90 -15.03
CA GLN A 227 4.51 -3.37 -16.11
C GLN A 227 5.33 -4.62 -15.74
N PHE A 228 5.43 -4.96 -14.46
CA PHE A 228 6.25 -6.06 -14.00
C PHE A 228 5.55 -7.40 -14.24
N SER A 229 6.05 -8.18 -15.20
CA SER A 229 5.44 -9.44 -15.62
C SER A 229 6.06 -10.67 -14.92
N ILE A 230 5.41 -11.83 -15.07
CA ILE A 230 5.99 -13.13 -14.64
C ILE A 230 7.35 -13.37 -15.33
N LYS A 231 7.48 -13.01 -16.62
CA LYS A 231 8.73 -13.14 -17.36
C LYS A 231 9.85 -12.30 -16.72
N ASP A 232 9.56 -11.04 -16.40
CA ASP A 232 10.51 -10.16 -15.72
C ASP A 232 10.88 -10.67 -14.34
N CYS A 233 9.90 -11.19 -13.61
CA CYS A 233 10.09 -11.80 -12.31
C CYS A 233 11.03 -12.99 -12.38
N ARG A 234 10.78 -13.95 -13.25
CA ARG A 234 11.62 -15.13 -13.46
C ARG A 234 13.04 -14.76 -13.86
N LYS A 235 13.20 -13.73 -14.71
CA LYS A 235 14.51 -13.22 -15.10
C LYS A 235 15.25 -12.56 -13.94
N LYS A 236 14.60 -11.63 -13.22
CA LYS A 236 15.22 -10.87 -12.11
C LYS A 236 15.54 -11.74 -10.90
N LEU A 237 14.71 -12.73 -10.60
CA LEU A 237 14.84 -13.61 -9.45
C LEU A 237 15.38 -15.00 -9.79
N ASN A 238 15.97 -15.18 -10.97
CA ASN A 238 16.42 -16.46 -11.46
C ASN A 238 17.22 -17.28 -10.44
N ALA A 239 18.24 -16.68 -9.80
CA ALA A 239 19.04 -17.35 -8.78
C ALA A 239 18.20 -17.88 -7.60
N ARG A 240 17.10 -17.19 -7.25
CA ARG A 240 16.18 -17.62 -6.19
C ARG A 240 15.26 -18.75 -6.66
N TYR A 241 14.80 -18.69 -7.90
CA TYR A 241 14.03 -19.77 -8.52
C TYR A 241 14.86 -21.04 -8.63
N SER A 242 16.14 -20.95 -9.01
CA SER A 242 17.04 -22.09 -9.15
C SER A 242 17.33 -22.80 -7.81
N VAL A 243 17.35 -22.05 -6.69
CA VAL A 243 17.46 -22.64 -5.34
C VAL A 243 16.23 -23.49 -5.00
N VAL A 244 15.05 -23.12 -5.49
CA VAL A 244 13.81 -23.89 -5.26
C VAL A 244 13.74 -25.12 -6.17
N ASN A 245 14.22 -25.00 -7.42
CA ASN A 245 14.32 -26.11 -8.37
C ASN A 245 15.38 -25.77 -9.43
N GLU A 246 16.38 -26.62 -9.60
CA GLU A 246 17.51 -26.44 -10.55
C GLU A 246 17.05 -26.27 -11.99
N ALA A 247 15.96 -26.93 -12.40
CA ALA A 247 15.37 -26.77 -13.72
C ALA A 247 15.00 -25.33 -14.07
N ASN A 248 14.86 -24.45 -13.07
CA ASN A 248 14.61 -23.02 -13.27
C ASN A 248 15.83 -22.23 -13.74
N SER A 249 17.03 -22.82 -13.76
CA SER A 249 18.26 -22.18 -14.26
C SER A 249 18.14 -21.71 -15.71
N LYS A 250 17.25 -22.33 -16.51
CA LYS A 250 16.92 -21.91 -17.88
C LYS A 250 16.44 -20.47 -18.01
N PHE A 251 15.83 -19.87 -16.99
CA PHE A 251 15.35 -18.48 -17.02
C PHE A 251 16.49 -17.45 -17.03
N LYS A 252 17.74 -17.86 -16.80
CA LYS A 252 18.91 -16.99 -16.87
C LYS A 252 19.24 -16.57 -18.32
N LYS A 253 18.84 -17.38 -19.29
CA LYS A 253 19.19 -17.21 -20.72
C LYS A 253 18.10 -16.51 -21.54
N ALA A 254 16.99 -16.13 -20.95
CA ALA A 254 15.84 -15.51 -21.65
C ALA A 254 15.86 -13.97 -21.61
#